data_3a56de03c32c1110c2dcdadb413a3640
#
_entry.id   3a56de03c32c1110c2dcdadb413a3640
#
_cell.length_a   1.000
_cell.length_b   1.000
_cell.length_c   1.000
_cell.angle_alpha   90.00
_cell.angle_beta   90.00
_cell.angle_gamma   90.00
#
_symmetry.space_group_name_H-M   'P 1'
#
loop_
_entity.id
_entity.type
_entity.pdbx_description
1 polymer ?
#
loop_
_entity_poly.entity_id
_entity_poly.type
_entity_poly.pdbx_seq_one_letter_code
_entity_poly.pdbx_strand_id
1 'polypeptide(L)' 'MLTRKDFTEIANKIISNHKDTKNKKDIDFLINFFIDYFKKSKPRFNEIRFREYIEVGIYGNTV' A
#
# COMPACT_ATOMS: atom_id res chain seq x y z
N MET A 1 -11.54 4.27 -13.86
CA MET A 1 -11.07 2.90 -13.71
C MET A 1 -9.63 2.88 -13.18
N LEU A 2 -9.38 2.11 -12.15
CA LEU A 2 -8.04 2.04 -11.57
C LEU A 2 -7.14 1.13 -12.39
N THR A 3 -5.96 1.65 -12.71
CA THR A 3 -4.96 0.89 -13.45
C THR A 3 -3.79 0.55 -12.54
N ARG A 4 -2.86 -0.26 -13.06
CA ARG A 4 -1.65 -0.60 -12.30
C ARG A 4 -0.89 0.67 -11.90
N LYS A 5 -0.86 1.64 -12.79
CA LYS A 5 -0.20 2.91 -12.52
C LYS A 5 -0.87 3.65 -11.36
N ASP A 6 -2.20 3.60 -11.30
CA ASP A 6 -2.93 4.24 -10.21
C ASP A 6 -2.61 3.61 -8.87
N PHE A 7 -2.53 2.29 -8.82
CA PHE A 7 -2.16 1.58 -7.59
C PHE A 7 -0.76 1.97 -7.14
N THR A 8 0.17 2.07 -8.09
CA THR A 8 1.54 2.47 -7.78
C THR A 8 1.60 3.89 -7.24
N GLU A 9 0.86 4.81 -7.85
CA GLU A 9 0.82 6.20 -7.39
C GLU A 9 0.25 6.31 -5.99
N ILE A 10 -0.82 5.57 -5.70
CA ILE A 10 -1.41 5.57 -4.36
C ILE A 10 -0.41 5.01 -3.35
N ALA A 11 0.25 3.91 -3.70
CA ALA A 11 1.27 3.33 -2.83
C ALA A 11 2.40 4.32 -2.56
N ASN A 12 2.85 5.01 -3.58
CA ASN A 12 3.91 6.01 -3.43
C ASN A 12 3.47 7.15 -2.52
N LYS A 13 2.22 7.57 -2.61
CA LYS A 13 1.70 8.61 -1.73
C LYS A 13 1.65 8.16 -0.29
N ILE A 14 1.24 6.92 -0.06
CA ILE A 14 1.24 6.36 1.28
C ILE A 14 2.66 6.33 1.84
N ILE A 15 3.60 5.86 1.04
CA ILE A 15 5.01 5.80 1.44
C ILE A 15 5.51 7.20 1.80
N SER A 16 5.26 8.16 0.94
CA SER A 16 5.74 9.53 1.14
C SER A 16 5.16 10.16 2.39
N ASN A 17 3.87 9.94 2.65
CA ASN A 17 3.20 10.55 3.79
C ASN A 17 3.52 9.89 5.10
N HIS A 18 3.88 8.61 5.08
CA HIS A 18 4.10 7.85 6.31
C HIS A 18 5.53 7.37 6.49
N LYS A 19 6.45 7.91 5.70
CA LYS A 19 7.84 7.50 5.77
C LYS A 19 8.46 7.76 7.14
N ASP A 20 8.06 8.87 7.77
CA ASP A 20 8.56 9.23 9.09
C ASP A 20 7.75 8.64 10.22
N THR A 21 6.60 8.06 9.90
CA THR A 21 5.72 7.46 10.89
C THR A 21 6.17 6.04 11.16
N LYS A 22 6.55 5.76 12.40
CA LYS A 22 6.96 4.42 12.77
C LYS A 22 5.84 3.64 13.43
N ASN A 23 4.62 4.15 13.35
CA ASN A 23 3.48 3.47 13.92
C ASN A 23 2.94 2.44 12.94
N LYS A 24 3.40 1.21 13.12
CA LYS A 24 3.07 0.12 12.23
C LYS A 24 1.57 -0.16 12.18
N LYS A 25 0.87 0.04 13.28
CA LYS A 25 -0.56 -0.22 13.34
C LYS A 25 -1.35 0.70 12.42
N ASP A 26 -1.00 1.98 12.41
CA ASP A 26 -1.68 2.95 11.55
C ASP A 26 -1.42 2.64 10.08
N ILE A 27 -0.20 2.25 9.78
CA ILE A 27 0.17 1.90 8.41
C ILE A 27 -0.57 0.65 7.96
N ASP A 28 -0.63 -0.37 8.82
CA ASP A 28 -1.35 -1.59 8.51
C ASP A 28 -2.84 -1.32 8.29
N PHE A 29 -3.43 -0.49 9.13
CA PHE A 29 -4.83 -0.12 8.99
C PHE A 29 -5.09 0.55 7.64
N LEU A 30 -4.23 1.47 7.28
CA LEU A 30 -4.36 2.19 6.02
C LEU A 30 -4.21 1.26 4.82
N ILE A 31 -3.23 0.39 4.88
CA ILE A 31 -3.00 -0.59 3.82
C ILE A 31 -4.22 -1.49 3.66
N ASN A 32 -4.74 -2.01 4.76
CA ASN A 32 -5.90 -2.89 4.73
C ASN A 32 -7.13 -2.17 4.17
N PHE A 33 -7.30 -0.91 4.52
CA PHE A 33 -8.41 -0.11 4.01
C PHE A 33 -8.35 -0.01 2.49
N PHE A 34 -7.19 0.32 1.95
CA PHE A 34 -7.03 0.44 0.50
C PHE A 34 -7.16 -0.90 -0.19
N ILE A 35 -6.63 -1.95 0.40
CA ILE A 35 -6.73 -3.29 -0.17
C ILE A 35 -8.21 -3.70 -0.29
N ASP A 36 -8.98 -3.48 0.75
CA ASP A 36 -10.40 -3.80 0.74
C ASP A 36 -11.13 -3.02 -0.36
N TYR A 37 -10.81 -1.75 -0.47
CA TYR A 37 -11.41 -0.90 -1.49
C TYR A 37 -11.05 -1.38 -2.90
N PHE A 38 -9.78 -1.70 -3.12
CA PHE A 38 -9.33 -2.14 -4.43
C PHE A 38 -9.89 -3.50 -4.81
N LYS A 39 -10.04 -4.39 -3.87
CA LYS A 39 -10.59 -5.71 -4.14
C LYS A 39 -12.06 -5.63 -4.56
N LYS A 40 -12.78 -4.65 -4.05
CA LYS A 40 -14.16 -4.43 -4.50
C LYS A 40 -14.20 -3.94 -5.94
N SER A 41 -13.26 -3.11 -6.33
CA SER A 41 -13.18 -2.61 -7.69
C SER A 41 -12.56 -3.62 -8.65
N LYS A 42 -11.60 -4.40 -8.17
CA LYS A 42 -10.89 -5.40 -8.96
C LYS A 42 -10.67 -6.66 -8.13
N PRO A 43 -11.52 -7.68 -8.30
CA PRO A 43 -11.36 -8.94 -7.54
C PRO A 43 -10.02 -9.62 -7.69
N ARG A 44 -9.33 -9.35 -8.80
CA ARG A 44 -8.01 -9.95 -9.05
C ARG A 44 -6.86 -9.11 -8.56
N PHE A 45 -7.14 -8.09 -7.78
CA PHE A 45 -6.10 -7.22 -7.26
C PHE A 45 -5.12 -8.02 -6.40
N ASN A 46 -3.82 -7.83 -6.65
CA ASN A 46 -2.78 -8.54 -5.91
C ASN A 46 -2.43 -7.77 -4.64
N GLU A 47 -3.10 -8.12 -3.55
CA GLU A 47 -2.91 -7.43 -2.28
C GLU A 47 -1.53 -7.66 -1.68
N ILE A 48 -0.95 -8.83 -1.92
CA ILE A 48 0.38 -9.14 -1.38
C ILE A 48 1.43 -8.22 -1.97
N ARG A 49 1.39 -8.02 -3.29
CA ARG A 49 2.33 -7.11 -3.95
C ARG A 49 2.16 -5.68 -3.50
N PHE A 50 0.93 -5.24 -3.34
CA PHE A 50 0.66 -3.88 -2.91
C PHE A 50 1.22 -3.65 -1.51
N ARG A 51 0.98 -4.59 -0.61
CA ARG A 51 1.47 -4.50 0.76
C ARG A 51 2.99 -4.51 0.80
N GLU A 52 3.61 -5.42 0.06
CA GLU A 52 5.07 -5.50 0.02
C GLU A 52 5.69 -4.21 -0.50
N TYR A 53 5.11 -3.65 -1.55
CA TYR A 53 5.63 -2.42 -2.14
C TYR A 53 5.64 -1.29 -1.11
N ILE A 54 4.56 -1.15 -0.34
CA ILE A 54 4.47 -0.10 0.66
C ILE A 54 5.42 -0.37 1.81
N GLU A 55 5.49 -1.61 2.29
CA GLU A 55 6.37 -1.94 3.40
C GLU A 55 7.83 -1.72 3.06
N VAL A 56 8.24 -2.12 1.88
CA VAL A 56 9.62 -1.88 1.43
C VAL A 56 9.89 -0.38 1.34
N GLY A 57 8.93 0.39 0.85
CA GLY A 57 9.10 1.83 0.72
C GLY A 57 9.19 2.56 2.05
N ILE A 58 8.46 2.09 3.07
CA ILE A 58 8.43 2.74 4.38
C ILE A 58 9.54 2.24 5.27
N TYR A 59 9.70 0.93 5.37
CA TYR A 59 10.65 0.32 6.31
C TYR A 59 12.00 0.01 5.70
N GLY A 60 12.10 0.15 4.39
CA GLY A 60 13.30 -0.23 3.69
C GLY A 60 13.37 -1.73 3.46
N ASN A 61 14.38 -2.16 2.72
CA ASN A 61 14.53 -3.56 2.41
C ASN A 61 15.16 -4.29 3.59
N THR A 62 14.34 -4.99 4.33
CA THR A 62 14.80 -5.76 5.48
C THR A 62 14.94 -7.21 5.10
N VAL A 63 15.97 -7.50 4.43
CA VAL A 63 16.27 -8.89 4.15
C VAL A 63 17.07 -9.46 5.29
#